data_efd6d300aae0d08d24ea468c15f591d9
#
_entry.id   efd6d300aae0d08d24ea468c15f591d9
#
_cell.length_a   1.000
_cell.length_b   1.000
_cell.length_c   1.000
_cell.angle_alpha   90.00
_cell.angle_beta   90.00
_cell.angle_gamma   90.00
#
_symmetry.space_group_name_H-M   'P 1'
#
loop_
_entity.id
_entity.type
_entity.pdbx_description
1 polymer ?
#
loop_
_entity_poly.entity_id
_entity_poly.type
_entity_poly.pdbx_seq_one_letter_code
_entity_poly.pdbx_strand_id
1 'polypeptide(L)'
;MKERIIVFVVCIGAWLVCVAANSPETIKGWAQDKSRVIGETKGAKAKEILRVVDQDGMPVMNARIYGSFWPGDNGKKYILIDGLTNTDGEFIAEGVSKWKLTYQVTKAGYYQSSGAIDYLAATNVPVIVSGKWQPYGSVRTVVLKKIKNLGRIYVFPISLRRCRIPEFGKWIGFDLEYADWTAPYGKGQNSDMLLKFFAQERNMHDYRYVMDVSFTNNPYAGAYLMKKDKSSKLDTTYIADTNATYMASFSYVCEQSPGNRRHWDFLDSDSYLVFRTRTRVDKDNNLVGAHYGKILGRWLSDTEFMILSDGCFNPVENDVNIEDGTVLRTVLKNLNR
;
A
#
# COMPACT_ATOMS: atom_id res chain seq x y z
N MET A 1 36.48 -17.66 39.85
CA MET A 1 37.80 -17.10 39.48
C MET A 1 37.57 -15.97 38.50
N LYS A 2 37.88 -14.73 38.89
CA LYS A 2 37.77 -13.55 38.03
C LYS A 2 39.05 -13.46 37.21
N GLU A 3 39.00 -13.73 35.93
CA GLU A 3 40.10 -13.43 35.03
C GLU A 3 40.23 -11.91 34.83
N ARG A 4 41.38 -11.38 35.17
CA ARG A 4 41.74 -9.98 34.94
C ARG A 4 42.25 -9.88 33.50
N ILE A 5 41.56 -9.13 32.71
CA ILE A 5 41.96 -8.75 31.34
C ILE A 5 43.07 -7.69 31.47
N ILE A 6 44.26 -8.01 31.00
CA ILE A 6 45.37 -7.07 30.87
C ILE A 6 45.26 -6.38 29.52
N VAL A 7 45.03 -5.08 29.57
CA VAL A 7 45.00 -4.22 28.38
C VAL A 7 46.43 -3.70 28.15
N PHE A 8 47.05 -4.04 27.02
CA PHE A 8 48.26 -3.42 26.57
C PHE A 8 47.91 -2.22 25.69
N VAL A 9 48.30 -1.03 26.12
CA VAL A 9 48.24 0.19 25.33
C VAL A 9 49.60 0.45 24.70
N VAL A 10 49.74 0.31 23.39
CA VAL A 10 50.94 0.70 22.66
C VAL A 10 50.65 2.02 21.93
N CYS A 11 51.28 3.09 22.39
CA CYS A 11 51.26 4.40 21.72
C CYS A 11 52.45 4.47 20.76
N ILE A 12 52.18 4.45 19.45
CA ILE A 12 53.13 4.88 18.42
C ILE A 12 52.37 5.78 17.47
N GLY A 13 52.76 7.05 17.49
CA GLY A 13 52.40 8.08 16.48
C GLY A 13 50.89 8.29 16.24
N ALA A 14 50.25 9.10 17.08
CA ALA A 14 48.94 9.75 16.86
C ALA A 14 47.69 8.87 16.52
N TRP A 15 47.72 7.56 16.67
CA TRP A 15 46.53 6.70 16.54
C TRP A 15 46.45 5.72 17.70
N LEU A 16 45.44 5.91 18.56
CA LEU A 16 45.12 4.93 19.59
C LEU A 16 44.39 3.76 18.92
N VAL A 17 45.03 2.62 18.79
CA VAL A 17 44.35 1.38 18.39
C VAL A 17 44.12 0.55 19.63
N CYS A 18 42.93 0.54 20.17
CA CYS A 18 42.47 -0.45 21.14
C CYS A 18 42.15 -1.75 20.41
N VAL A 19 43.03 -2.76 20.49
CA VAL A 19 42.72 -4.11 20.07
C VAL A 19 42.11 -4.82 21.27
N ALA A 20 40.82 -4.73 21.45
CA ALA A 20 40.06 -5.69 22.24
C ALA A 20 39.95 -6.98 21.42
N ALA A 21 40.20 -8.14 22.00
CA ALA A 21 39.94 -9.43 21.37
C ALA A 21 38.43 -9.59 21.26
N ASN A 22 37.89 -9.10 20.16
CA ASN A 22 36.45 -9.08 19.90
C ASN A 22 36.04 -10.35 19.17
N SER A 23 34.88 -10.88 19.55
CA SER A 23 34.22 -11.95 18.81
C SER A 23 34.01 -11.56 17.35
N PRO A 24 33.92 -12.51 16.41
CA PRO A 24 33.66 -12.23 15.00
C PRO A 24 32.43 -11.35 14.76
N GLU A 25 31.44 -11.36 15.66
CA GLU A 25 30.24 -10.57 15.61
C GLU A 25 30.49 -9.09 15.90
N THR A 26 31.36 -8.75 16.84
CA THR A 26 31.73 -7.37 17.20
C THR A 26 32.50 -6.70 16.05
N ILE A 27 33.38 -7.46 15.36
CA ILE A 27 34.09 -6.96 14.19
C ILE A 27 33.15 -6.72 13.01
N LYS A 28 32.15 -7.57 12.81
CA LYS A 28 31.12 -7.39 11.79
C LYS A 28 30.28 -6.13 12.05
N GLY A 29 29.85 -5.91 13.29
CA GLY A 29 29.09 -4.71 13.66
C GLY A 29 29.87 -3.43 13.43
N TRP A 30 31.16 -3.42 13.76
CA TRP A 30 32.02 -2.24 13.57
C TRP A 30 32.30 -1.94 12.09
N ALA A 31 32.49 -2.97 11.27
CA ALA A 31 32.65 -2.82 9.83
C ALA A 31 31.37 -2.33 9.15
N GLN A 32 30.20 -2.75 9.63
CA GLN A 32 28.89 -2.26 9.17
C GLN A 32 28.69 -0.79 9.49
N ASP A 33 28.99 -0.35 10.72
CA ASP A 33 28.86 1.06 11.11
C ASP A 33 29.80 1.97 10.31
N LYS A 34 31.02 1.55 10.07
CA LYS A 34 31.98 2.31 9.26
C LYS A 34 31.56 2.40 7.80
N SER A 35 31.07 1.31 7.22
CA SER A 35 30.55 1.30 5.85
C SER A 35 29.30 2.19 5.71
N ARG A 36 28.43 2.18 6.69
CA ARG A 36 27.25 3.02 6.76
C ARG A 36 27.63 4.51 6.77
N VAL A 37 28.55 4.90 7.63
CA VAL A 37 29.04 6.30 7.70
C VAL A 37 29.68 6.75 6.38
N ILE A 38 30.45 5.88 5.72
CA ILE A 38 31.04 6.18 4.40
C ILE A 38 29.93 6.37 3.35
N GLY A 39 28.94 5.50 3.30
CA GLY A 39 27.80 5.61 2.40
C GLY A 39 27.01 6.89 2.60
N GLU A 40 26.64 7.18 3.84
CA GLU A 40 25.86 8.39 4.19
C GLU A 40 26.61 9.69 3.91
N THR A 41 27.93 9.71 4.02
CA THR A 41 28.73 10.92 3.81
C THR A 41 29.19 11.12 2.37
N LYS A 42 29.81 10.10 1.77
CA LYS A 42 30.48 10.20 0.46
C LYS A 42 29.69 9.55 -0.68
N GLY A 43 28.78 8.64 -0.37
CA GLY A 43 28.16 7.75 -1.34
C GLY A 43 29.11 6.61 -1.78
N ALA A 44 28.53 5.60 -2.38
CA ALA A 44 29.26 4.49 -2.99
C ALA A 44 28.63 4.13 -4.34
N LYS A 45 29.39 3.43 -5.21
CA LYS A 45 28.88 2.94 -6.49
C LYS A 45 27.77 1.94 -6.27
N ALA A 46 26.66 2.12 -6.95
CA ALA A 46 25.51 1.24 -6.94
C ALA A 46 25.22 0.76 -8.35
N LYS A 47 24.84 -0.50 -8.49
CA LYS A 47 24.39 -1.09 -9.75
C LYS A 47 23.26 -2.04 -9.48
N GLU A 48 22.15 -1.87 -10.20
CA GLU A 48 20.99 -2.75 -10.16
C GLU A 48 20.57 -3.11 -11.58
N ILE A 49 20.13 -4.34 -11.77
CA ILE A 49 19.50 -4.79 -13.01
C ILE A 49 17.99 -4.84 -12.75
N LEU A 50 17.25 -3.88 -13.31
CA LEU A 50 15.81 -3.83 -13.21
C LEU A 50 15.23 -4.69 -14.32
N ARG A 51 14.72 -5.88 -13.97
CA ARG A 51 14.05 -6.79 -14.92
C ARG A 51 12.54 -6.55 -14.85
N VAL A 52 12.01 -5.98 -15.91
CA VAL A 52 10.59 -5.66 -16.04
C VAL A 52 9.86 -6.81 -16.73
N VAL A 53 8.87 -7.34 -16.06
CA VAL A 53 8.00 -8.41 -16.56
C VAL A 53 6.53 -8.00 -16.42
N ASP A 54 5.65 -8.62 -17.20
CA ASP A 54 4.22 -8.47 -16.96
C ASP A 54 3.72 -9.44 -15.88
N GLN A 55 2.44 -9.39 -15.57
CA GLN A 55 1.83 -10.26 -14.55
C GLN A 55 1.86 -11.75 -14.90
N ASP A 56 2.15 -12.09 -16.15
CA ASP A 56 2.30 -13.47 -16.64
C ASP A 56 3.78 -13.89 -16.65
N GLY A 57 4.69 -13.01 -16.16
CA GLY A 57 6.13 -13.25 -16.07
C GLY A 57 6.87 -13.02 -17.39
N MET A 58 6.20 -12.52 -18.44
CA MET A 58 6.82 -12.27 -19.75
C MET A 58 7.62 -10.95 -19.73
N PRO A 59 8.83 -10.94 -20.33
CA PRO A 59 9.65 -9.74 -20.40
C PRO A 59 8.92 -8.59 -21.11
N VAL A 60 9.03 -7.38 -20.54
CA VAL A 60 8.46 -6.17 -21.14
C VAL A 60 9.58 -5.30 -21.72
N MET A 61 9.82 -5.43 -23.00
CA MET A 61 10.81 -4.60 -23.72
C MET A 61 10.27 -3.18 -23.94
N ASN A 62 11.17 -2.20 -24.14
CA ASN A 62 10.83 -0.79 -24.38
C ASN A 62 9.91 -0.19 -23.29
N ALA A 63 9.99 -0.68 -22.06
CA ALA A 63 9.42 0.00 -20.91
C ALA A 63 10.38 1.13 -20.47
N ARG A 64 9.86 2.36 -20.31
CA ARG A 64 10.66 3.48 -19.89
C ARG A 64 10.88 3.40 -18.37
N ILE A 65 12.14 3.45 -17.99
CA ILE A 65 12.58 3.56 -16.60
C ILE A 65 13.11 4.97 -16.38
N TYR A 66 12.55 5.63 -15.39
CA TYR A 66 13.00 6.94 -14.94
C TYR A 66 13.18 6.90 -13.42
N GLY A 67 14.25 7.48 -12.92
CA GLY A 67 14.52 7.46 -11.49
C GLY A 67 15.77 8.23 -11.11
N SER A 68 16.19 8.06 -9.87
CA SER A 68 17.39 8.71 -9.38
C SER A 68 18.02 7.95 -8.23
N PHE A 69 19.34 7.96 -8.22
CA PHE A 69 20.11 7.67 -7.02
C PHE A 69 20.05 8.87 -6.07
N TRP A 70 19.86 8.60 -4.79
CA TRP A 70 19.88 9.65 -3.76
C TRP A 70 21.24 10.33 -3.75
N PRO A 71 21.29 11.68 -3.65
CA PRO A 71 22.48 12.44 -4.02
C PRO A 71 23.77 11.91 -3.44
N GLY A 72 24.71 11.63 -4.34
CA GLY A 72 26.01 11.11 -4.01
C GLY A 72 26.96 12.18 -3.50
N ASP A 73 26.89 13.41 -3.97
CA ASP A 73 27.86 14.44 -3.62
C ASP A 73 27.22 15.60 -2.84
N ASN A 74 27.59 15.72 -1.58
CA ASN A 74 27.19 16.77 -0.63
C ASN A 74 25.71 17.19 -0.67
N GLY A 75 24.81 16.29 -1.07
CA GLY A 75 23.36 16.50 -1.08
C GLY A 75 22.83 17.40 -2.19
N LYS A 76 23.64 17.78 -3.18
CA LYS A 76 23.28 18.81 -4.15
C LYS A 76 22.84 18.32 -5.53
N LYS A 77 23.14 17.09 -5.92
CA LYS A 77 22.81 16.61 -7.28
C LYS A 77 22.37 15.16 -7.30
N TYR A 78 21.13 14.94 -7.72
CA TYR A 78 20.62 13.60 -8.00
C TYR A 78 21.27 13.05 -9.27
N ILE A 79 21.67 11.77 -9.23
CA ILE A 79 22.10 11.06 -10.43
C ILE A 79 20.86 10.44 -11.03
N LEU A 80 20.41 11.02 -12.12
CA LEU A 80 19.23 10.56 -12.83
C LEU A 80 19.55 9.32 -13.65
N ILE A 81 18.59 8.40 -13.69
CA ILE A 81 18.53 7.30 -14.67
C ILE A 81 17.33 7.53 -15.55
N ASP A 82 17.49 7.35 -16.85
CA ASP A 82 16.41 7.42 -17.83
C ASP A 82 16.79 6.52 -19.02
N GLY A 83 15.91 5.61 -19.40
CA GLY A 83 16.15 4.72 -20.50
C GLY A 83 15.03 3.69 -20.70
N LEU A 84 15.25 2.80 -21.65
CA LEU A 84 14.30 1.75 -22.03
C LEU A 84 14.86 0.38 -21.68
N THR A 85 13.97 -0.55 -21.33
CA THR A 85 14.33 -1.96 -21.19
C THR A 85 14.67 -2.58 -22.56
N ASN A 86 15.62 -3.51 -22.55
CA ASN A 86 16.01 -4.31 -23.71
C ASN A 86 14.98 -5.42 -24.03
N THR A 87 15.31 -6.32 -24.95
CA THR A 87 14.48 -7.46 -25.36
C THR A 87 14.15 -8.42 -24.22
N ASP A 88 15.04 -8.54 -23.24
CA ASP A 88 14.87 -9.40 -22.08
C ASP A 88 14.14 -8.69 -20.94
N GLY A 89 13.63 -7.47 -21.20
CA GLY A 89 12.97 -6.65 -20.20
C GLY A 89 13.93 -6.02 -19.18
N GLU A 90 15.24 -5.99 -19.45
CA GLU A 90 16.25 -5.54 -18.51
C GLU A 90 16.72 -4.11 -18.78
N PHE A 91 16.98 -3.39 -17.70
CA PHE A 91 17.62 -2.09 -17.68
C PHE A 91 18.68 -2.06 -16.58
N ILE A 92 19.89 -1.60 -16.92
CA ILE A 92 20.97 -1.45 -15.97
C ILE A 92 20.96 -0.03 -15.38
N ALA A 93 20.65 0.09 -14.10
CA ALA A 93 20.78 1.32 -13.35
C ALA A 93 22.14 1.34 -12.64
N GLU A 94 23.02 2.27 -13.00
CA GLU A 94 24.34 2.41 -12.39
C GLU A 94 24.63 3.87 -12.04
N GLY A 95 25.20 4.09 -10.84
CA GLY A 95 25.51 5.42 -10.35
C GLY A 95 26.14 5.42 -8.97
N VAL A 96 26.29 6.59 -8.39
CA VAL A 96 26.72 6.77 -7.00
C VAL A 96 25.51 7.14 -6.15
N SER A 97 25.32 6.43 -5.05
CA SER A 97 24.24 6.67 -4.11
C SER A 97 24.76 6.80 -2.68
N LYS A 98 24.13 7.64 -1.88
CA LYS A 98 24.35 7.64 -0.43
C LYS A 98 23.66 6.47 0.26
N TRP A 99 22.40 6.17 -0.11
CA TRP A 99 21.67 5.02 0.47
C TRP A 99 20.50 4.50 -0.36
N LYS A 100 20.03 5.21 -1.40
CA LYS A 100 18.75 4.87 -2.03
C LYS A 100 18.75 5.06 -3.54
N LEU A 101 18.13 4.13 -4.26
CA LEU A 101 17.66 4.30 -5.61
C LEU A 101 16.14 4.32 -5.60
N THR A 102 15.52 5.32 -6.24
CA THR A 102 14.09 5.34 -6.52
C THR A 102 13.87 5.27 -8.02
N TYR A 103 12.84 4.55 -8.45
CA TYR A 103 12.53 4.42 -9.86
C TYR A 103 11.03 4.32 -10.11
N GLN A 104 10.65 4.68 -11.34
CA GLN A 104 9.33 4.47 -11.92
C GLN A 104 9.51 3.76 -13.26
N VAL A 105 8.56 2.89 -13.59
CA VAL A 105 8.52 2.15 -14.84
C VAL A 105 7.18 2.40 -15.51
N THR A 106 7.22 2.82 -16.78
CA THR A 106 6.04 3.13 -17.56
C THR A 106 6.08 2.45 -18.92
N LYS A 107 4.92 2.01 -19.39
CA LYS A 107 4.71 1.46 -20.73
C LYS A 107 3.27 1.70 -21.16
N ALA A 108 3.05 2.05 -22.43
CA ALA A 108 1.70 2.17 -22.96
C ALA A 108 0.95 0.83 -22.83
N GLY A 109 -0.30 0.88 -22.40
CA GLY A 109 -1.13 -0.31 -22.12
C GLY A 109 -0.86 -0.98 -20.76
N TYR A 110 -0.04 -0.39 -19.92
CA TYR A 110 0.26 -0.90 -18.58
C TYR A 110 0.07 0.17 -17.50
N TYR A 111 -0.25 -0.27 -16.31
CA TYR A 111 -0.19 0.58 -15.11
C TYR A 111 1.26 0.88 -14.76
N GLN A 112 1.53 2.12 -14.40
CA GLN A 112 2.84 2.51 -13.91
C GLN A 112 3.20 1.71 -12.65
N SER A 113 4.43 1.22 -12.60
CA SER A 113 5.03 0.67 -11.38
C SER A 113 6.11 1.60 -10.85
N SER A 114 6.35 1.55 -9.54
CA SER A 114 7.41 2.30 -8.88
C SER A 114 8.03 1.48 -7.77
N GLY A 115 9.28 1.79 -7.44
CA GLY A 115 9.97 1.12 -6.36
C GLY A 115 11.11 1.95 -5.80
N ALA A 116 11.63 1.45 -4.69
CA ALA A 116 12.80 2.01 -4.05
C ALA A 116 13.70 0.87 -3.54
N ILE A 117 14.99 1.04 -3.71
CA ILE A 117 16.01 0.16 -3.17
C ILE A 117 16.76 0.94 -2.11
N ASP A 118 16.64 0.50 -0.87
CA ASP A 118 17.37 1.06 0.27
C ASP A 118 18.59 0.19 0.55
N TYR A 119 19.77 0.72 0.28
CA TYR A 119 21.04 0.00 0.48
C TYR A 119 21.42 -0.16 1.95
N LEU A 120 20.80 0.62 2.84
CA LEU A 120 21.04 0.51 4.28
C LEU A 120 20.12 -0.51 4.97
N ALA A 121 19.09 -0.96 4.30
CA ALA A 121 18.14 -1.94 4.86
C ALA A 121 18.71 -3.37 4.93
N ALA A 122 19.84 -3.64 4.27
CA ALA A 122 20.50 -4.95 4.33
C ALA A 122 21.19 -5.16 5.68
N THR A 123 20.64 -6.02 6.53
CA THR A 123 21.08 -6.21 7.92
C THR A 123 22.23 -7.21 8.10
N ASN A 124 22.54 -8.05 7.09
CA ASN A 124 23.38 -9.24 7.31
C ASN A 124 24.68 -9.30 6.50
N VAL A 125 25.08 -8.24 5.78
CA VAL A 125 26.29 -8.21 4.94
C VAL A 125 26.99 -6.85 5.06
N PRO A 126 28.31 -6.78 4.83
CA PRO A 126 28.97 -5.48 4.72
C PRO A 126 28.26 -4.69 3.61
N VAL A 127 27.70 -3.56 3.97
CA VAL A 127 26.84 -2.73 3.09
C VAL A 127 27.67 -2.15 1.93
N ILE A 128 28.98 -1.92 2.14
CA ILE A 128 29.92 -1.42 1.12
C ILE A 128 31.18 -2.26 1.12
N VAL A 129 31.51 -2.85 -0.05
CA VAL A 129 32.75 -3.58 -0.29
C VAL A 129 33.47 -2.94 -1.48
N SER A 130 34.73 -2.60 -1.31
CA SER A 130 35.56 -1.95 -2.37
C SER A 130 34.85 -0.74 -3.02
N GLY A 131 34.20 0.09 -2.20
CA GLY A 131 33.50 1.30 -2.65
C GLY A 131 32.18 1.04 -3.42
N LYS A 132 31.62 -0.17 -3.30
CA LYS A 132 30.38 -0.56 -4.00
C LYS A 132 29.34 -1.03 -2.98
N TRP A 133 28.10 -0.55 -3.13
CA TRP A 133 26.95 -1.07 -2.40
C TRP A 133 26.72 -2.55 -2.71
N GLN A 134 26.38 -3.33 -1.69
CA GLN A 134 26.13 -4.75 -1.83
C GLN A 134 24.65 -5.10 -1.66
N PRO A 135 24.15 -6.08 -2.42
CA PRO A 135 24.80 -6.83 -3.51
C PRO A 135 24.91 -5.96 -4.78
N TYR A 136 26.13 -5.86 -5.36
CA TYR A 136 26.39 -5.06 -6.55
C TYR A 136 25.99 -5.80 -7.82
N GLY A 137 25.09 -5.19 -8.62
CA GLY A 137 24.57 -5.80 -9.84
C GLY A 137 23.45 -6.82 -9.57
N SER A 138 22.72 -6.67 -8.49
CA SER A 138 21.59 -7.55 -8.19
C SER A 138 20.44 -7.33 -9.18
N VAL A 139 19.69 -8.41 -9.46
CA VAL A 139 18.50 -8.37 -10.29
C VAL A 139 17.29 -8.09 -9.41
N ARG A 140 16.50 -7.08 -9.81
CA ARG A 140 15.24 -6.70 -9.17
C ARG A 140 14.10 -6.84 -10.18
N THR A 141 13.20 -7.77 -9.91
CA THR A 141 12.01 -7.92 -10.75
C THR A 141 10.99 -6.84 -10.45
N VAL A 142 10.53 -6.17 -11.51
CA VAL A 142 9.47 -5.17 -11.48
C VAL A 142 8.31 -5.67 -12.32
N VAL A 143 7.14 -5.83 -11.70
CA VAL A 143 5.96 -6.30 -12.41
C VAL A 143 5.16 -5.11 -12.92
N LEU A 144 4.89 -5.07 -14.23
CA LEU A 144 3.93 -4.16 -14.85
C LEU A 144 2.60 -4.88 -15.07
N LYS A 145 1.53 -4.33 -14.53
CA LYS A 145 0.18 -4.86 -14.72
C LYS A 145 -0.43 -4.28 -16.01
N LYS A 146 -0.88 -5.14 -16.92
CA LYS A 146 -1.59 -4.71 -18.15
C LYS A 146 -2.93 -4.05 -17.80
N ILE A 147 -3.29 -2.99 -18.51
CA ILE A 147 -4.64 -2.46 -18.50
C ILE A 147 -5.50 -3.44 -19.31
N LYS A 148 -6.48 -4.07 -18.66
CA LYS A 148 -7.27 -5.16 -19.28
C LYS A 148 -8.66 -4.70 -19.70
N ASN A 149 -9.43 -4.20 -18.75
CA ASN A 149 -10.82 -3.86 -19.01
C ASN A 149 -11.24 -2.65 -18.17
N LEU A 150 -11.26 -1.51 -18.80
CA LEU A 150 -11.74 -0.25 -18.20
C LEU A 150 -13.26 -0.16 -18.38
N GLY A 151 -14.01 -1.10 -17.78
CA GLY A 151 -15.46 -1.11 -17.82
C GLY A 151 -16.10 0.16 -17.22
N ARG A 152 -17.41 0.27 -17.32
CA ARG A 152 -18.18 1.32 -16.64
C ARG A 152 -18.26 1.00 -15.15
N ILE A 153 -17.29 1.47 -14.40
CA ILE A 153 -17.21 1.30 -12.97
C ILE A 153 -17.46 2.68 -12.33
N TYR A 154 -18.39 2.77 -11.41
CA TYR A 154 -18.59 3.98 -10.62
C TYR A 154 -17.52 4.05 -9.54
N VAL A 155 -16.71 5.09 -9.57
CA VAL A 155 -15.71 5.33 -8.55
C VAL A 155 -16.30 6.30 -7.52
N PHE A 156 -16.26 5.91 -6.25
CA PHE A 156 -16.59 6.81 -5.16
C PHE A 156 -15.60 7.97 -5.18
N PRO A 157 -16.10 9.21 -5.04
CA PRO A 157 -15.19 10.35 -5.06
C PRO A 157 -14.32 10.31 -3.81
N ILE A 158 -13.09 10.25 -4.12
CA ILE A 158 -11.98 10.39 -3.24
C ILE A 158 -11.97 11.73 -2.55
N SER A 159 -11.18 11.77 -1.53
CA SER A 159 -10.83 12.93 -0.75
C SER A 159 -12.05 13.68 -0.22
N LEU A 160 -12.41 13.30 1.00
CA LEU A 160 -13.17 14.17 1.88
C LEU A 160 -14.70 14.22 1.65
N ARG A 161 -15.32 13.19 1.11
CA ARG A 161 -16.77 13.12 1.29
C ARG A 161 -17.04 12.78 2.75
N ARG A 162 -17.36 13.82 3.50
CA ARG A 162 -17.93 13.70 4.84
C ARG A 162 -19.41 13.45 4.69
N CYS A 163 -19.87 12.28 5.07
CA CYS A 163 -21.29 12.01 5.20
C CYS A 163 -21.66 12.24 6.67
N ARG A 164 -22.56 13.20 6.92
CA ARG A 164 -23.06 13.39 8.28
C ARG A 164 -23.75 12.11 8.73
N ILE A 165 -23.43 11.64 9.93
CA ILE A 165 -24.06 10.45 10.53
C ILE A 165 -25.48 10.84 10.94
N PRO A 166 -26.52 10.21 10.36
CA PRO A 166 -27.90 10.63 10.63
C PRO A 166 -28.35 10.36 12.06
N GLU A 167 -28.06 9.17 12.57
CA GLU A 167 -28.42 8.73 13.93
C GLU A 167 -27.39 7.74 14.49
N PHE A 168 -27.06 7.92 15.75
CA PHE A 168 -26.23 6.97 16.49
C PHE A 168 -27.07 5.84 17.10
N GLY A 169 -26.49 4.64 17.20
CA GLY A 169 -27.14 3.50 17.80
C GLY A 169 -28.18 2.79 16.93
N LYS A 170 -28.49 3.31 15.71
CA LYS A 170 -29.42 2.69 14.78
C LYS A 170 -28.73 2.18 13.53
N TRP A 171 -29.27 1.15 12.93
CA TRP A 171 -28.88 0.66 11.62
C TRP A 171 -29.44 1.56 10.53
N ILE A 172 -28.60 2.08 9.66
CA ILE A 172 -28.93 3.00 8.59
C ILE A 172 -28.43 2.45 7.26
N GLY A 173 -29.28 2.42 6.25
CA GLY A 173 -28.93 1.92 4.93
C GLY A 173 -27.97 2.85 4.20
N PHE A 174 -27.00 2.26 3.51
CA PHE A 174 -26.01 2.96 2.69
C PHE A 174 -25.93 2.33 1.31
N ASP A 175 -26.01 3.15 0.28
CA ASP A 175 -25.93 2.76 -1.13
C ASP A 175 -24.51 2.94 -1.63
N LEU A 176 -23.88 1.84 -2.05
CA LEU A 176 -22.51 1.83 -2.54
C LEU A 176 -22.35 2.40 -3.95
N GLU A 177 -23.41 2.38 -4.77
CA GLU A 177 -23.38 2.96 -6.09
C GLU A 177 -23.44 4.50 -6.04
N TYR A 178 -24.29 5.04 -5.16
CA TYR A 178 -24.44 6.48 -4.96
C TYR A 178 -23.46 7.05 -3.93
N ALA A 179 -22.84 6.18 -3.14
CA ALA A 179 -22.01 6.53 -1.98
C ALA A 179 -22.77 7.48 -1.04
N ASP A 180 -24.03 7.15 -0.74
CA ASP A 180 -24.95 8.00 0.05
C ASP A 180 -25.88 7.15 0.91
N TRP A 181 -26.45 7.79 1.96
CA TRP A 181 -27.49 7.18 2.78
C TRP A 181 -28.73 6.89 1.95
N THR A 182 -29.47 5.84 2.33
CA THR A 182 -30.81 5.62 1.78
C THR A 182 -31.82 6.57 2.42
N ALA A 183 -32.98 6.71 1.79
CA ALA A 183 -34.08 7.50 2.35
C ALA A 183 -34.43 7.07 3.79
N PRO A 184 -34.78 7.99 4.70
CA PRO A 184 -35.03 9.42 4.47
C PRO A 184 -33.75 10.29 4.58
N TYR A 185 -32.57 9.72 4.80
CA TYR A 185 -31.36 10.45 5.17
C TYR A 185 -30.51 10.89 3.98
N GLY A 186 -30.71 10.31 2.81
CA GLY A 186 -29.95 10.58 1.60
C GLY A 186 -30.70 10.21 0.33
N LYS A 187 -29.96 10.15 -0.79
CA LYS A 187 -30.48 9.86 -2.13
C LYS A 187 -30.21 8.43 -2.60
N GLY A 188 -29.59 7.61 -1.76
CA GLY A 188 -29.33 6.20 -2.05
C GLY A 188 -30.63 5.44 -2.27
N GLN A 189 -30.64 4.57 -3.27
CA GLN A 189 -31.81 3.81 -3.69
C GLN A 189 -31.80 2.37 -3.16
N ASN A 190 -30.61 1.83 -2.93
CA ASN A 190 -30.41 0.46 -2.47
C ASN A 190 -29.65 0.44 -1.14
N SER A 191 -30.12 -0.33 -0.20
CA SER A 191 -29.40 -0.55 1.04
C SER A 191 -28.39 -1.67 0.84
N ASP A 192 -27.24 -1.35 0.24
CA ASP A 192 -26.17 -2.33 -0.01
C ASP A 192 -25.50 -2.77 1.30
N MET A 193 -25.37 -1.83 2.24
CA MET A 193 -24.89 -2.05 3.59
C MET A 193 -25.82 -1.38 4.61
N LEU A 194 -25.88 -1.94 5.80
CA LEU A 194 -26.36 -1.27 6.99
C LEU A 194 -25.18 -0.85 7.82
N LEU A 195 -25.18 0.38 8.28
CA LEU A 195 -24.16 0.96 9.12
C LEU A 195 -24.75 1.41 10.45
N LYS A 196 -24.04 1.14 11.55
CA LYS A 196 -24.45 1.55 12.89
C LYS A 196 -23.26 2.16 13.63
N PHE A 197 -23.46 3.32 14.20
CA PHE A 197 -22.41 4.12 14.79
C PHE A 197 -22.55 4.24 16.30
N PHE A 198 -21.41 4.18 16.98
CA PHE A 198 -21.28 4.49 18.40
C PHE A 198 -20.09 5.41 18.58
N ALA A 199 -20.27 6.42 19.40
CA ALA A 199 -19.22 7.36 19.77
C ALA A 199 -19.20 7.54 21.28
N GLN A 200 -18.01 7.37 21.85
CA GLN A 200 -17.72 7.71 23.25
C GLN A 200 -16.50 8.62 23.21
N GLU A 201 -16.67 9.86 23.56
CA GLU A 201 -15.59 10.85 23.58
C GLU A 201 -15.62 11.62 24.88
N ARG A 202 -14.50 11.62 25.61
CA ARG A 202 -14.27 12.47 26.78
C ARG A 202 -13.41 13.68 26.41
N ASN A 203 -12.43 13.46 25.54
CA ASN A 203 -11.58 14.51 24.97
C ASN A 203 -10.81 13.95 23.76
N MET A 204 -10.01 14.81 23.08
CA MET A 204 -9.23 14.44 21.89
C MET A 204 -8.20 13.31 22.08
N HIS A 205 -7.90 12.90 23.33
CA HIS A 205 -6.97 11.83 23.67
C HIS A 205 -7.63 10.67 24.43
N ASP A 206 -8.96 10.71 24.61
CA ASP A 206 -9.74 9.68 25.29
C ASP A 206 -11.08 9.53 24.58
N TYR A 207 -11.13 8.64 23.59
CA TYR A 207 -12.29 8.39 22.77
C TYR A 207 -12.33 6.96 22.22
N ARG A 208 -13.52 6.51 21.87
CA ARG A 208 -13.77 5.27 21.15
C ARG A 208 -14.92 5.47 20.17
N TYR A 209 -14.64 5.30 18.88
CA TYR A 209 -15.61 5.31 17.80
C TYR A 209 -15.74 3.90 17.22
N VAL A 210 -16.96 3.43 17.06
CA VAL A 210 -17.26 2.13 16.48
C VAL A 210 -18.23 2.34 15.33
N MET A 211 -17.95 1.72 14.20
CA MET A 211 -18.86 1.61 13.07
C MET A 211 -19.05 0.13 12.74
N ASP A 212 -20.21 -0.40 13.09
CA ASP A 212 -20.63 -1.73 12.68
C ASP A 212 -21.15 -1.69 11.24
N VAL A 213 -20.74 -2.67 10.47
CA VAL A 213 -21.11 -2.83 9.06
C VAL A 213 -21.78 -4.20 8.89
N SER A 214 -22.90 -4.23 8.18
CA SER A 214 -23.59 -5.46 7.83
C SER A 214 -24.12 -5.40 6.39
N PHE A 215 -23.73 -6.38 5.58
CA PHE A 215 -24.28 -6.65 4.26
C PHE A 215 -25.51 -7.51 4.42
N THR A 216 -26.61 -6.92 4.88
CA THR A 216 -27.78 -7.70 5.30
C THR A 216 -28.77 -7.97 4.19
N ASN A 217 -29.66 -8.89 4.49
CA ASN A 217 -30.87 -9.26 3.78
C ASN A 217 -30.71 -10.16 2.57
N ASN A 218 -29.50 -10.40 2.09
CA ASN A 218 -29.27 -11.32 0.99
C ASN A 218 -28.19 -12.35 1.36
N PRO A 219 -28.44 -13.65 1.18
CA PRO A 219 -27.38 -14.64 1.28
C PRO A 219 -26.26 -14.29 0.28
N TYR A 220 -25.02 -14.64 0.59
CA TYR A 220 -23.83 -14.39 -0.21
C TYR A 220 -23.33 -12.95 -0.27
N ALA A 221 -24.07 -11.95 0.21
CA ALA A 221 -23.55 -10.57 0.30
C ALA A 221 -22.50 -10.44 1.41
N GLY A 222 -21.50 -9.59 1.20
CA GLY A 222 -20.42 -9.38 2.16
C GLY A 222 -19.19 -8.79 1.55
N ALA A 223 -18.08 -8.84 2.29
CA ALA A 223 -16.77 -8.39 1.81
C ALA A 223 -15.65 -9.33 2.28
N TYR A 224 -14.53 -9.34 1.56
CA TYR A 224 -13.30 -10.00 1.99
C TYR A 224 -12.11 -9.06 1.91
N LEU A 225 -11.13 -9.32 2.76
CA LEU A 225 -9.96 -8.48 2.92
C LEU A 225 -8.85 -8.88 1.97
N MET A 226 -8.21 -7.88 1.34
CA MET A 226 -7.05 -8.04 0.47
C MET A 226 -5.93 -7.08 0.85
N LYS A 227 -4.69 -7.46 0.54
CA LYS A 227 -3.52 -6.57 0.68
C LYS A 227 -3.25 -5.83 -0.61
N LYS A 228 -2.84 -4.56 -0.49
CA LYS A 228 -2.44 -3.71 -1.62
C LYS A 228 -1.06 -4.08 -2.13
N ASP A 229 -0.92 -4.03 -3.44
CA ASP A 229 0.37 -4.10 -4.12
C ASP A 229 0.92 -2.68 -4.33
N LYS A 230 1.70 -2.20 -3.38
CA LYS A 230 2.25 -0.83 -3.40
C LYS A 230 3.23 -0.55 -4.54
N SER A 231 3.64 -1.56 -5.28
CA SER A 231 4.57 -1.41 -6.40
C SER A 231 3.90 -0.92 -7.68
N SER A 232 2.57 -1.01 -7.79
CA SER A 232 1.79 -0.64 -8.98
C SER A 232 0.76 0.44 -8.67
N LYS A 233 0.43 1.27 -9.68
CA LYS A 233 -0.71 2.19 -9.59
C LYS A 233 -2.05 1.46 -9.52
N LEU A 234 -2.16 0.28 -10.11
CA LEU A 234 -3.23 -0.65 -9.76
C LEU A 234 -2.76 -1.46 -8.56
N ASP A 235 -2.94 -0.92 -7.37
CA ASP A 235 -2.53 -1.54 -6.11
C ASP A 235 -3.49 -2.64 -5.64
N THR A 236 -4.55 -2.90 -6.41
CA THR A 236 -5.62 -3.86 -6.11
C THR A 236 -5.72 -4.96 -7.16
N THR A 237 -6.66 -5.90 -6.97
CA THR A 237 -6.99 -6.92 -7.98
C THR A 237 -7.81 -6.35 -9.12
N TYR A 238 -7.80 -7.04 -10.27
CA TYR A 238 -8.63 -6.74 -11.45
C TYR A 238 -10.06 -7.19 -11.31
N ILE A 239 -10.26 -8.34 -10.67
CA ILE A 239 -11.55 -9.02 -10.57
C ILE A 239 -11.82 -9.42 -9.14
N ALA A 240 -13.10 -9.49 -8.78
CA ALA A 240 -13.56 -10.07 -7.54
C ALA A 240 -13.48 -11.60 -7.63
N ASP A 241 -12.97 -12.25 -6.57
CA ASP A 241 -12.98 -13.69 -6.47
C ASP A 241 -14.37 -14.16 -5.97
N THR A 242 -15.11 -14.81 -6.84
CA THR A 242 -16.46 -15.32 -6.54
C THR A 242 -16.45 -16.43 -5.49
N ASN A 243 -15.33 -17.15 -5.33
CA ASN A 243 -15.16 -18.26 -4.41
C ASN A 243 -14.58 -17.84 -3.04
N ALA A 244 -14.21 -16.57 -2.87
CA ALA A 244 -13.72 -16.07 -1.60
C ALA A 244 -14.79 -16.17 -0.50
N THR A 245 -14.35 -16.29 0.74
CA THR A 245 -15.25 -16.22 1.90
C THR A 245 -15.61 -14.78 2.18
N TYR A 246 -16.83 -14.39 1.86
CA TYR A 246 -17.35 -13.06 2.10
C TYR A 246 -17.91 -12.96 3.53
N MET A 247 -17.37 -12.04 4.31
CA MET A 247 -17.86 -11.70 5.64
C MET A 247 -19.13 -10.87 5.51
N ALA A 248 -20.24 -11.34 6.05
CA ALA A 248 -21.51 -10.63 6.02
C ALA A 248 -21.51 -9.39 6.94
N SER A 249 -20.68 -9.38 7.97
CA SER A 249 -20.58 -8.27 8.92
C SER A 249 -19.18 -8.15 9.52
N PHE A 250 -18.81 -6.92 9.91
CA PHE A 250 -17.58 -6.59 10.60
C PHE A 250 -17.71 -5.22 11.28
N SER A 251 -16.73 -4.85 12.08
CA SER A 251 -16.71 -3.54 12.75
C SER A 251 -15.40 -2.82 12.49
N TYR A 252 -15.47 -1.52 12.29
CA TYR A 252 -14.31 -0.63 12.40
C TYR A 252 -14.28 -0.04 13.80
N VAL A 253 -13.13 -0.11 14.45
CA VAL A 253 -12.91 0.52 15.75
C VAL A 253 -11.75 1.50 15.64
N CYS A 254 -11.96 2.70 16.16
CA CYS A 254 -10.91 3.69 16.33
C CYS A 254 -10.94 4.17 17.77
N GLU A 255 -9.86 3.94 18.49
CA GLU A 255 -9.80 4.34 19.88
C GLU A 255 -8.45 4.93 20.27
N GLN A 256 -8.49 5.78 21.28
CA GLN A 256 -7.31 6.31 21.93
C GLN A 256 -7.62 6.47 23.43
N SER A 257 -6.67 6.04 24.26
CA SER A 257 -6.70 6.26 25.72
C SER A 257 -5.55 7.17 26.13
N PRO A 258 -5.64 7.88 27.25
CA PRO A 258 -4.58 8.73 27.75
C PRO A 258 -3.24 8.00 27.84
N GLY A 259 -2.19 8.60 27.30
CA GLY A 259 -0.84 8.02 27.24
C GLY A 259 -0.60 6.96 26.18
N ASN A 260 -1.63 6.52 25.45
CA ASN A 260 -1.51 5.53 24.40
C ASN A 260 -1.58 6.18 23.00
N ARG A 261 -1.01 5.49 22.00
CA ARG A 261 -1.20 5.88 20.60
C ARG A 261 -2.59 5.48 20.15
N ARG A 262 -3.11 6.23 19.16
CA ARG A 262 -4.35 5.88 18.46
C ARG A 262 -4.27 4.45 17.92
N HIS A 263 -5.25 3.65 18.23
CA HIS A 263 -5.42 2.28 17.77
C HIS A 263 -6.54 2.20 16.72
N TRP A 264 -6.32 1.37 15.69
CA TRP A 264 -7.29 1.07 14.65
C TRP A 264 -7.41 -0.43 14.52
N ASP A 265 -8.63 -0.92 14.59
CA ASP A 265 -8.95 -2.32 14.40
C ASP A 265 -9.53 -2.58 13.01
N PHE A 266 -9.40 -3.80 12.52
CA PHE A 266 -9.95 -4.39 11.31
C PHE A 266 -9.19 -4.06 10.02
N LEU A 267 -9.07 -2.80 9.56
CA LEU A 267 -8.49 -2.46 8.26
C LEU A 267 -7.30 -1.53 8.43
N ASP A 268 -6.12 -1.96 8.00
CA ASP A 268 -4.93 -1.13 7.94
C ASP A 268 -4.85 -0.31 6.63
N SER A 269 -3.88 0.61 6.53
CA SER A 269 -3.67 1.43 5.33
C SER A 269 -3.25 0.63 4.09
N ASP A 270 -2.75 -0.59 4.30
CA ASP A 270 -2.18 -1.45 3.28
C ASP A 270 -3.16 -2.53 2.81
N SER A 271 -4.39 -2.43 3.25
CA SER A 271 -5.46 -3.36 2.94
C SER A 271 -6.63 -2.65 2.25
N TYR A 272 -7.45 -3.43 1.59
CA TYR A 272 -8.70 -3.01 1.00
C TYR A 272 -9.73 -4.13 1.08
N LEU A 273 -11.00 -3.78 0.94
CA LEU A 273 -12.10 -4.73 0.89
C LEU A 273 -12.56 -4.91 -0.55
N VAL A 274 -12.85 -6.14 -0.93
CA VAL A 274 -13.64 -6.47 -2.12
C VAL A 274 -15.00 -6.91 -1.62
N PHE A 275 -16.07 -6.30 -2.14
CA PHE A 275 -17.42 -6.60 -1.72
C PHE A 275 -18.28 -7.22 -2.83
N ARG A 276 -19.29 -7.94 -2.40
CA ARG A 276 -20.39 -8.47 -3.21
C ARG A 276 -21.69 -8.07 -2.57
N THR A 277 -22.58 -7.47 -3.36
CA THR A 277 -23.87 -6.96 -2.88
C THR A 277 -24.99 -7.18 -3.90
N ARG A 278 -26.22 -6.78 -3.59
CA ARG A 278 -27.42 -6.98 -4.44
C ARG A 278 -27.53 -8.42 -4.95
N THR A 279 -27.21 -9.37 -4.09
CA THR A 279 -27.22 -10.79 -4.45
C THR A 279 -28.63 -11.29 -4.67
N ARG A 280 -28.81 -12.12 -5.69
CA ARG A 280 -30.04 -12.85 -5.97
C ARG A 280 -29.76 -14.35 -5.99
N VAL A 281 -30.69 -15.12 -5.48
CA VAL A 281 -30.61 -16.59 -5.45
C VAL A 281 -31.77 -17.19 -6.21
N ASP A 282 -31.56 -18.39 -6.74
CA ASP A 282 -32.62 -19.22 -7.32
C ASP A 282 -33.42 -19.96 -6.22
N LYS A 283 -34.39 -20.78 -6.64
CA LYS A 283 -35.21 -21.60 -5.75
C LYS A 283 -34.41 -22.64 -4.94
N ASP A 284 -33.24 -23.01 -5.42
CA ASP A 284 -32.33 -23.96 -4.79
C ASP A 284 -31.27 -23.29 -3.93
N ASN A 285 -31.43 -21.96 -3.71
CA ASN A 285 -30.52 -21.11 -2.94
C ASN A 285 -29.12 -20.92 -3.57
N ASN A 286 -28.96 -21.14 -4.89
CA ASN A 286 -27.73 -20.87 -5.60
C ASN A 286 -27.67 -19.38 -5.99
N LEU A 287 -26.48 -18.77 -5.92
CA LEU A 287 -26.26 -17.41 -6.36
C LEU A 287 -26.43 -17.28 -7.88
N VAL A 288 -27.37 -16.45 -8.33
CA VAL A 288 -27.67 -16.23 -9.75
C VAL A 288 -27.45 -14.78 -10.20
N GLY A 289 -27.31 -13.86 -9.26
CA GLY A 289 -27.04 -12.45 -9.55
C GLY A 289 -26.28 -11.78 -8.42
N ALA A 290 -25.33 -10.90 -8.78
CA ALA A 290 -24.58 -10.10 -7.82
C ALA A 290 -23.93 -8.89 -8.48
N HIS A 291 -23.64 -7.84 -7.68
CA HIS A 291 -22.78 -6.73 -8.04
C HIS A 291 -21.51 -6.74 -7.19
N TYR A 292 -20.43 -6.28 -7.77
CA TYR A 292 -19.12 -6.31 -7.14
C TYR A 292 -18.48 -4.92 -7.09
N GLY A 293 -17.55 -4.74 -6.17
CA GLY A 293 -16.77 -3.53 -6.06
C GLY A 293 -15.68 -3.65 -5.01
N LYS A 294 -15.07 -2.52 -4.69
CA LYS A 294 -14.01 -2.46 -3.67
C LYS A 294 -14.03 -1.16 -2.89
N ILE A 295 -13.51 -1.21 -1.67
CA ILE A 295 -13.30 -0.09 -0.76
C ILE A 295 -11.81 -0.04 -0.45
N LEU A 296 -11.11 1.03 -0.86
CA LEU A 296 -9.64 1.08 -0.93
C LEU A 296 -8.94 1.46 0.38
N GLY A 297 -9.66 1.77 1.40
CA GLY A 297 -9.08 2.17 2.68
C GLY A 297 -10.09 2.14 3.81
N ARG A 298 -9.70 2.71 4.93
CA ARG A 298 -10.59 2.80 6.09
C ARG A 298 -11.68 3.82 5.85
N TRP A 299 -12.87 3.47 6.22
CA TRP A 299 -13.89 4.45 6.53
C TRP A 299 -13.72 4.86 7.98
N LEU A 300 -13.73 6.16 8.20
CA LEU A 300 -13.52 6.73 9.53
C LEU A 300 -14.81 7.34 10.01
N SER A 301 -15.12 7.18 11.27
CA SER A 301 -16.22 7.90 11.93
C SER A 301 -15.70 8.72 13.11
N ASP A 302 -16.37 9.80 13.40
CA ASP A 302 -16.24 10.61 14.61
C ASP A 302 -17.62 10.83 15.24
N THR A 303 -17.78 11.88 16.02
CA THR A 303 -19.05 12.23 16.69
C THR A 303 -20.10 12.84 15.75
N GLU A 304 -19.76 13.14 14.51
CA GLU A 304 -20.65 13.84 13.58
C GLU A 304 -20.64 13.25 12.18
N PHE A 305 -19.46 12.81 11.69
CA PHE A 305 -19.27 12.44 10.29
C PHE A 305 -18.67 11.05 10.12
N MET A 306 -19.08 10.39 9.04
CA MET A 306 -18.37 9.30 8.41
C MET A 306 -17.56 9.84 7.24
N ILE A 307 -16.27 9.52 7.19
CA ILE A 307 -15.36 9.88 6.10
C ILE A 307 -15.15 8.64 5.26
N LEU A 308 -15.55 8.70 4.00
CA LEU A 308 -15.38 7.62 3.05
C LEU A 308 -13.96 7.62 2.48
N SER A 309 -13.36 6.45 2.38
CA SER A 309 -12.21 6.22 1.52
C SER A 309 -12.65 5.99 0.08
N ASP A 310 -11.66 5.94 -0.81
CA ASP A 310 -11.85 5.59 -2.20
C ASP A 310 -12.46 4.20 -2.37
N GLY A 311 -13.09 3.98 -3.49
CA GLY A 311 -13.67 2.71 -3.83
C GLY A 311 -14.33 2.73 -5.20
N CYS A 312 -14.83 1.60 -5.62
CA CYS A 312 -15.60 1.52 -6.85
C CYS A 312 -16.73 0.50 -6.73
N PHE A 313 -17.76 0.72 -7.52
CA PHE A 313 -18.92 -0.15 -7.68
C PHE A 313 -19.11 -0.49 -9.16
N ASN A 314 -19.23 -1.77 -9.49
CA ASN A 314 -19.56 -2.21 -10.85
C ASN A 314 -21.09 -2.33 -10.97
N PRO A 315 -21.74 -1.49 -11.80
CA PRO A 315 -23.20 -1.49 -11.96
C PRO A 315 -23.69 -2.65 -12.83
N VAL A 316 -22.81 -3.42 -13.47
CA VAL A 316 -23.20 -4.54 -14.33
C VAL A 316 -23.32 -5.80 -13.48
N GLU A 317 -24.51 -6.37 -13.46
CA GLU A 317 -24.78 -7.62 -12.72
C GLU A 317 -23.92 -8.77 -13.25
N ASN A 318 -23.36 -9.54 -12.35
CA ASN A 318 -22.48 -10.69 -12.60
C ASN A 318 -21.13 -10.35 -13.28
N ASP A 319 -20.85 -9.07 -13.52
CA ASP A 319 -19.53 -8.67 -13.98
C ASP A 319 -18.60 -8.50 -12.78
N VAL A 320 -17.66 -9.43 -12.66
CA VAL A 320 -16.65 -9.44 -11.59
C VAL A 320 -15.52 -8.43 -11.76
N ASN A 321 -15.51 -7.70 -12.88
CA ASN A 321 -14.50 -6.68 -13.14
C ASN A 321 -14.59 -5.55 -12.10
N ILE A 322 -13.48 -5.29 -11.41
CA ILE A 322 -13.33 -4.19 -10.46
C ILE A 322 -12.04 -3.39 -10.75
N GLU A 323 -11.58 -3.42 -12.00
CA GLU A 323 -10.43 -2.65 -12.47
C GLU A 323 -10.81 -1.16 -12.58
N ASP A 324 -10.26 -0.33 -11.70
CA ASP A 324 -10.56 1.10 -11.58
C ASP A 324 -9.52 2.03 -12.23
N GLY A 325 -8.78 1.54 -13.18
CA GLY A 325 -7.58 2.18 -13.75
C GLY A 325 -7.76 3.48 -14.50
N THR A 326 -8.99 3.91 -14.76
CA THR A 326 -9.30 5.27 -15.21
C THR A 326 -10.63 5.70 -14.65
N VAL A 327 -10.54 6.67 -13.79
CA VAL A 327 -11.69 7.36 -13.20
C VAL A 327 -12.58 7.91 -14.30
N LEU A 328 -13.66 7.23 -14.60
CA LEU A 328 -14.82 7.90 -15.18
C LEU A 328 -15.45 8.76 -14.09
N ARG A 329 -14.82 9.94 -13.84
CA ARG A 329 -15.29 10.97 -12.88
C ARG A 329 -16.65 11.55 -13.25
N THR A 330 -17.53 10.84 -13.93
CA THR A 330 -18.65 11.44 -14.67
C THR A 330 -19.96 11.43 -13.90
N VAL A 331 -20.15 10.58 -12.90
CA VAL A 331 -21.50 10.45 -12.30
C VAL A 331 -21.78 11.48 -11.21
N LEU A 332 -20.79 11.98 -10.51
CA LEU A 332 -21.02 12.91 -9.39
C LEU A 332 -21.15 14.39 -9.77
N LYS A 333 -20.82 14.78 -11.00
CA LYS A 333 -21.16 16.13 -11.49
C LYS A 333 -22.65 16.35 -11.65
N ASN A 334 -23.43 15.30 -11.82
CA ASN A 334 -24.89 15.40 -12.03
C ASN A 334 -25.72 15.31 -10.75
N LEU A 335 -25.11 14.96 -9.62
CA LEU A 335 -25.80 14.91 -8.32
C LEU A 335 -25.72 16.23 -7.53
N ASN A 336 -24.93 17.19 -8.01
CA ASN A 336 -24.82 18.55 -7.43
C ASN A 336 -25.62 19.61 -8.23
N ARG A 337 -26.58 19.18 -9.01
CA ARG A 337 -27.57 20.09 -9.64
C ARG A 337 -28.96 19.89 -9.08
#